data_6553da15388f6712cdc625baff8f6b74
#
_entry.id   6553da15388f6712cdc625baff8f6b74
#
_cell.length_a   1.000
_cell.length_b   1.000
_cell.length_c   1.000
_cell.angle_alpha   90.00
_cell.angle_beta   90.00
_cell.angle_gamma   90.00
#
_symmetry.space_group_name_H-M   'P 1'
#
loop_
_entity.id
_entity.type
_entity.pdbx_description
1 polymer ?
#
loop_
_entity_poly.entity_id
_entity_poly.type
_entity_poly.pdbx_seq_one_letter_code
_entity_poly.pdbx_strand_id
1 'polypeptide(L)'
;MLRPYQQNAVNALFQYQKDRPNESCVIVIPTGGGKTLVMAEIINRFFSANIECRGMLLSHVKELLEQSENTCNRIADQTVVSKNDIGVYSSGMKRKEVKRLTIAGIQSIHRKADLFGKLDFILIDECHLISPNAETMYQRFIQAAKIRNSNIVIAGLTATPYRLQSGIIFGPGKTFNNCCYAIGVKDLISGGYLSPLVTVGYKEHLDLKKVRVRAGEYLASDLDQILENESLVNASVAETIHKAVGRKSILVFGSSIRHAEIILDCLQKNGEQSCEMITGETATAIRDFKIRQFREGKIKWLVNVAVLTTGFDAPCTDCVVVMRPTLSKGLWYQMVGRGFRLNPGKENCLILDFGENALRHGCIDQIEVDGYGIEKPAPKVKKCPSCAFIHRINIPICPSCGYFKPREERNEVPAKLSATQTDGEIISGMKVREFQIVSTVYSIYKKNPAADPCIRESHETMQGNIIQSFHSLRHGLEYGLWKWLKSIGCRNIPDHHWHLDKTLLQSQEWLDTLPRPTSIKAHKNEKGYWSIDQYTFLASEFFVGVGSKG
;
A
#
# COMPACT_ATOMS: atom_id res chain seq x y z
N MET A 1 -10.19 -12.12 16.08
CA MET A 1 -11.03 -12.34 14.87
C MET A 1 -10.48 -11.51 13.73
N LEU A 2 -10.31 -12.07 12.53
CA LEU A 2 -9.87 -11.34 11.35
C LEU A 2 -10.97 -10.36 10.86
N ARG A 3 -10.54 -9.23 10.31
CA ARG A 3 -11.41 -8.31 9.58
C ARG A 3 -11.83 -8.94 8.24
N PRO A 4 -12.99 -8.54 7.65
CA PRO A 4 -13.49 -9.17 6.41
C PRO A 4 -12.44 -9.24 5.28
N TYR A 5 -11.73 -8.14 5.02
CA TYR A 5 -10.71 -8.11 3.96
C TYR A 5 -9.50 -9.02 4.27
N GLN A 6 -9.14 -9.20 5.55
CA GLN A 6 -8.08 -10.13 5.95
C GLN A 6 -8.52 -11.58 5.74
N GLN A 7 -9.78 -11.89 6.08
CA GLN A 7 -10.39 -13.19 5.81
C GLN A 7 -10.43 -13.48 4.30
N ASN A 8 -10.82 -12.49 3.50
CA ASN A 8 -10.82 -12.58 2.04
C ASN A 8 -9.41 -12.83 1.48
N ALA A 9 -8.38 -12.18 2.04
CA ALA A 9 -6.99 -12.40 1.62
C ALA A 9 -6.54 -13.84 1.87
N VAL A 10 -6.87 -14.39 3.05
CA VAL A 10 -6.58 -15.79 3.38
C VAL A 10 -7.33 -16.73 2.45
N ASN A 11 -8.64 -16.53 2.28
CA ASN A 11 -9.46 -17.37 1.41
C ASN A 11 -8.98 -17.34 -0.04
N ALA A 12 -8.60 -16.16 -0.55
CA ALA A 12 -8.07 -15.99 -1.91
C ALA A 12 -6.78 -16.79 -2.13
N LEU A 13 -5.88 -16.86 -1.14
CA LEU A 13 -4.68 -17.69 -1.24
C LEU A 13 -5.03 -19.17 -1.43
N PHE A 14 -5.89 -19.72 -0.55
CA PHE A 14 -6.23 -21.15 -0.61
C PHE A 14 -7.02 -21.48 -1.87
N GLN A 15 -7.90 -20.58 -2.32
CA GLN A 15 -8.62 -20.78 -3.57
C GLN A 15 -7.68 -20.71 -4.77
N TYR A 16 -6.76 -19.71 -4.79
CA TYR A 16 -5.77 -19.59 -5.86
C TYR A 16 -4.93 -20.86 -6.00
N GLN A 17 -4.48 -21.44 -4.87
CA GLN A 17 -3.69 -22.69 -4.90
C GLN A 17 -4.50 -23.89 -5.36
N LYS A 18 -5.80 -23.94 -5.09
CA LYS A 18 -6.70 -24.99 -5.60
C LYS A 18 -6.85 -24.91 -7.12
N ASP A 19 -7.01 -23.68 -7.63
CA ASP A 19 -7.25 -23.45 -9.06
C ASP A 19 -5.97 -23.49 -9.90
N ARG A 20 -4.85 -23.13 -9.29
CA ARG A 20 -3.52 -23.04 -9.92
C ARG A 20 -2.46 -23.70 -9.04
N PRO A 21 -2.53 -25.03 -8.91
CA PRO A 21 -1.53 -25.76 -8.15
C PRO A 21 -0.14 -25.50 -8.77
N ASN A 22 0.87 -25.41 -7.93
CA ASN A 22 2.27 -25.14 -8.30
C ASN A 22 2.61 -23.69 -8.69
N GLU A 23 1.66 -22.77 -8.79
CA GLU A 23 1.95 -21.36 -8.97
C GLU A 23 2.16 -20.66 -7.63
N SER A 24 3.15 -19.77 -7.59
CA SER A 24 3.39 -18.87 -6.46
C SER A 24 2.63 -17.57 -6.62
N CYS A 25 2.18 -16.97 -5.53
CA CYS A 25 1.40 -15.73 -5.62
C CYS A 25 1.81 -14.69 -4.57
N VAL A 26 1.31 -13.47 -4.77
CA VAL A 26 1.51 -12.34 -3.85
C VAL A 26 0.17 -11.92 -3.27
N ILE A 27 0.17 -11.62 -1.98
CA ILE A 27 -0.91 -10.94 -1.26
C ILE A 27 -0.46 -9.51 -0.98
N VAL A 28 -1.24 -8.54 -1.45
CA VAL A 28 -0.92 -7.12 -1.27
C VAL A 28 -1.89 -6.49 -0.28
N ILE A 29 -1.35 -6.09 0.87
CA ILE A 29 -2.10 -5.42 1.94
C ILE A 29 -1.26 -4.23 2.42
N PRO A 30 -1.82 -3.01 2.48
CA PRO A 30 -1.12 -1.82 2.94
C PRO A 30 -0.45 -1.96 4.29
N THR A 31 0.57 -1.13 4.55
CA THR A 31 1.15 -0.97 5.89
C THR A 31 0.04 -0.59 6.88
N GLY A 32 0.03 -1.23 8.04
CA GLY A 32 -1.06 -1.04 9.03
C GLY A 32 -2.31 -1.90 8.76
N GLY A 33 -2.44 -2.53 7.59
CA GLY A 33 -3.56 -3.42 7.24
C GLY A 33 -3.51 -4.81 7.88
N GLY A 34 -2.50 -5.12 8.70
CA GLY A 34 -2.43 -6.37 9.48
C GLY A 34 -1.97 -7.59 8.68
N LYS A 35 -0.98 -7.45 7.78
CA LYS A 35 -0.30 -8.56 7.08
C LYS A 35 0.10 -9.70 8.03
N THR A 36 0.61 -9.33 9.19
CA THR A 36 1.01 -10.26 10.25
C THR A 36 -0.14 -11.17 10.72
N LEU A 37 -1.35 -10.64 10.87
CA LEU A 37 -2.54 -11.42 11.23
C LEU A 37 -2.97 -12.35 10.11
N VAL A 38 -2.84 -11.92 8.86
CA VAL A 38 -3.11 -12.75 7.68
C VAL A 38 -2.12 -13.91 7.60
N MET A 39 -0.82 -13.66 7.79
CA MET A 39 0.20 -14.73 7.88
C MET A 39 -0.11 -15.72 9.00
N ALA A 40 -0.48 -15.20 10.17
CA ALA A 40 -0.85 -16.01 11.32
C ALA A 40 -1.97 -16.99 10.99
N GLU A 41 -3.04 -16.48 10.39
CA GLU A 41 -4.18 -17.31 10.02
C GLU A 41 -3.85 -18.33 8.92
N ILE A 42 -3.01 -17.95 7.94
CA ILE A 42 -2.52 -18.88 6.93
C ILE A 42 -1.75 -20.05 7.60
N ILE A 43 -0.82 -19.74 8.50
CA ILE A 43 -0.05 -20.73 9.26
C ILE A 43 -0.99 -21.60 10.08
N ASN A 44 -1.91 -20.99 10.82
CA ASN A 44 -2.87 -21.68 11.66
C ASN A 44 -3.72 -22.69 10.86
N ARG A 45 -4.22 -22.33 9.68
CA ARG A 45 -5.00 -23.22 8.82
C ARG A 45 -4.17 -24.42 8.33
N PHE A 46 -2.92 -24.21 7.95
CA PHE A 46 -2.05 -25.31 7.55
C PHE A 46 -1.82 -26.30 8.69
N PHE A 47 -1.50 -25.79 9.88
CA PHE A 47 -1.22 -26.63 11.05
C PHE A 47 -2.48 -27.28 11.62
N SER A 48 -3.64 -26.65 11.50
CA SER A 48 -4.94 -27.23 11.90
C SER A 48 -5.38 -28.35 10.95
N ALA A 49 -5.05 -28.22 9.66
CA ALA A 49 -5.41 -29.23 8.66
C ALA A 49 -4.57 -30.50 8.72
N ASN A 50 -3.31 -30.39 9.15
CA ASN A 50 -2.39 -31.54 9.22
C ASN A 50 -1.37 -31.35 10.34
N ILE A 51 -1.36 -32.30 11.30
CA ILE A 51 -0.42 -32.31 12.43
C ILE A 51 1.05 -32.47 11.99
N GLU A 52 1.29 -33.13 10.86
CA GLU A 52 2.62 -33.32 10.29
C GLU A 52 3.05 -32.16 9.39
N CYS A 53 2.22 -31.12 9.26
CA CYS A 53 2.50 -29.96 8.42
C CYS A 53 3.83 -29.30 8.79
N ARG A 54 4.62 -28.96 7.78
CA ARG A 54 5.87 -28.22 7.91
C ARG A 54 5.84 -26.99 7.05
N GLY A 55 6.18 -25.85 7.65
CA GLY A 55 6.17 -24.58 6.96
C GLY A 55 7.44 -23.77 7.16
N MET A 56 7.61 -22.77 6.30
CA MET A 56 8.76 -21.88 6.35
C MET A 56 8.37 -20.43 6.15
N LEU A 57 8.93 -19.54 7.00
CA LEU A 57 8.94 -18.09 6.77
C LEU A 57 10.32 -17.69 6.26
N LEU A 58 10.39 -17.09 5.08
CA LEU A 58 11.63 -16.67 4.45
C LEU A 58 11.82 -15.16 4.46
N SER A 59 13.03 -14.73 4.76
CA SER A 59 13.49 -13.36 4.58
C SER A 59 14.96 -13.32 4.16
N HIS A 60 15.41 -12.18 3.67
CA HIS A 60 16.81 -11.91 3.36
C HIS A 60 17.45 -10.89 4.31
N VAL A 61 16.68 -10.32 5.22
CA VAL A 61 17.10 -9.28 6.18
C VAL A 61 16.96 -9.83 7.60
N LYS A 62 18.01 -9.68 8.41
CA LYS A 62 18.05 -10.17 9.79
C LYS A 62 16.92 -9.58 10.64
N GLU A 63 16.68 -8.28 10.51
CA GLU A 63 15.64 -7.55 11.25
C GLU A 63 14.23 -8.09 10.95
N LEU A 64 13.97 -8.51 9.72
CA LEU A 64 12.70 -9.13 9.35
C LEU A 64 12.56 -10.55 9.93
N LEU A 65 13.67 -11.29 10.08
CA LEU A 65 13.65 -12.61 10.73
C LEU A 65 13.32 -12.47 12.22
N GLU A 66 13.92 -11.51 12.92
CA GLU A 66 13.63 -11.20 14.33
C GLU A 66 12.17 -10.78 14.53
N GLN A 67 11.64 -9.96 13.61
CA GLN A 67 10.22 -9.56 13.62
C GLN A 67 9.29 -10.73 13.38
N SER A 68 9.62 -11.60 12.42
CA SER A 68 8.84 -12.80 12.11
C SER A 68 8.82 -13.75 13.30
N GLU A 69 9.96 -13.94 13.98
CA GLU A 69 10.04 -14.74 15.20
C GLU A 69 9.16 -14.19 16.33
N ASN A 70 9.28 -12.89 16.61
CA ASN A 70 8.45 -12.23 17.62
C ASN A 70 6.95 -12.33 17.29
N THR A 71 6.61 -12.23 16.01
CA THR A 71 5.25 -12.40 15.51
C THR A 71 4.76 -13.82 15.73
N CYS A 72 5.53 -14.84 15.29
CA CYS A 72 5.17 -16.24 15.45
C CYS A 72 5.03 -16.63 16.93
N ASN A 73 5.90 -16.12 17.80
CA ASN A 73 5.81 -16.37 19.23
C ASN A 73 4.53 -15.77 19.87
N ARG A 74 4.09 -14.60 19.39
CA ARG A 74 2.80 -14.02 19.83
C ARG A 74 1.60 -14.81 19.30
N ILE A 75 1.71 -15.34 18.08
CA ILE A 75 0.67 -16.13 17.46
C ILE A 75 0.56 -17.51 18.12
N ALA A 76 1.69 -18.11 18.50
CA ALA A 76 1.73 -19.40 19.15
C ALA A 76 0.83 -19.49 20.39
N ASP A 77 0.70 -18.39 21.13
CA ASP A 77 -0.19 -18.31 22.30
C ASP A 77 -1.69 -18.30 21.94
N GLN A 78 -2.04 -18.15 20.66
CA GLN A 78 -3.41 -17.97 20.17
C GLN A 78 -3.82 -18.97 19.06
N THR A 79 -2.94 -19.88 18.69
CA THR A 79 -3.12 -20.83 17.57
C THR A 79 -2.72 -22.25 17.98
N VAL A 80 -2.89 -23.20 17.06
CA VAL A 80 -2.44 -24.60 17.22
C VAL A 80 -0.92 -24.78 17.11
N VAL A 81 -0.19 -23.72 16.79
CA VAL A 81 1.29 -23.72 16.70
C VAL A 81 1.85 -23.42 18.07
N SER A 82 2.65 -24.31 18.66
CA SER A 82 3.32 -24.03 19.92
C SER A 82 4.66 -23.31 19.72
N LYS A 83 5.16 -22.62 20.74
CA LYS A 83 6.52 -22.02 20.70
C LYS A 83 7.60 -23.08 20.45
N ASN A 84 7.37 -24.33 20.88
CA ASN A 84 8.28 -25.43 20.64
C ASN A 84 8.35 -25.86 19.17
N ASP A 85 7.32 -25.54 18.36
CA ASP A 85 7.28 -25.81 16.93
C ASP A 85 8.08 -24.81 16.09
N ILE A 86 8.49 -23.67 16.69
CA ILE A 86 9.14 -22.56 16.00
C ILE A 86 10.67 -22.69 16.13
N GLY A 87 11.37 -22.76 15.01
CA GLY A 87 12.82 -22.75 14.93
C GLY A 87 13.34 -21.61 14.06
N VAL A 88 14.59 -21.23 14.26
CA VAL A 88 15.27 -20.19 13.48
C VAL A 88 16.51 -20.75 12.81
N TYR A 89 16.61 -20.59 11.48
CA TYR A 89 17.79 -20.99 10.71
C TYR A 89 18.40 -19.80 9.98
N SER A 90 19.35 -19.15 10.63
CA SER A 90 20.03 -17.98 10.09
C SER A 90 21.45 -17.86 10.61
N SER A 91 22.41 -17.73 9.70
CA SER A 91 23.81 -17.47 10.05
C SER A 91 23.98 -16.08 10.70
N GLY A 92 23.22 -15.08 10.26
CA GLY A 92 23.23 -13.73 10.84
C GLY A 92 22.72 -13.69 12.30
N MET A 93 21.84 -14.62 12.68
CA MET A 93 21.33 -14.79 14.04
C MET A 93 22.11 -15.86 14.82
N LYS A 94 23.13 -16.49 14.21
CA LYS A 94 23.94 -17.60 14.80
C LYS A 94 23.07 -18.77 15.30
N ARG A 95 21.93 -19.04 14.66
CA ARG A 95 21.01 -20.14 15.03
C ARG A 95 20.79 -21.04 13.83
N LYS A 96 20.66 -22.35 14.06
CA LYS A 96 20.49 -23.43 13.05
C LYS A 96 19.44 -24.44 13.50
N GLU A 97 18.29 -23.98 13.91
CA GLU A 97 17.19 -24.80 14.39
C GLU A 97 16.20 -25.10 13.26
N VAL A 98 15.96 -26.37 12.99
CA VAL A 98 14.94 -26.82 12.04
C VAL A 98 13.80 -27.43 12.82
N LYS A 99 12.62 -26.82 12.74
CA LYS A 99 11.39 -27.29 13.39
C LYS A 99 10.22 -27.29 12.42
N ARG A 100 9.02 -27.64 12.90
CA ARG A 100 7.81 -27.68 12.05
C ARG A 100 7.56 -26.36 11.34
N LEU A 101 7.68 -25.23 12.05
CA LEU A 101 7.71 -23.88 11.48
C LEU A 101 9.14 -23.34 11.58
N THR A 102 9.82 -23.19 10.46
CA THR A 102 11.19 -22.68 10.44
C THR A 102 11.23 -21.28 9.85
N ILE A 103 11.76 -20.32 10.61
CA ILE A 103 12.04 -18.95 10.17
C ILE A 103 13.47 -18.92 9.65
N ALA A 104 13.68 -18.63 8.37
CA ALA A 104 14.98 -18.82 7.74
C ALA A 104 15.45 -17.64 6.89
N GLY A 105 16.75 -17.36 6.97
CA GLY A 105 17.43 -16.43 6.07
C GLY A 105 17.81 -17.12 4.76
N ILE A 106 17.34 -16.62 3.63
CA ILE A 106 17.56 -17.24 2.32
C ILE A 106 19.06 -17.47 2.01
N GLN A 107 19.93 -16.55 2.41
CA GLN A 107 21.38 -16.67 2.24
C GLN A 107 21.96 -17.90 2.94
N SER A 108 21.35 -18.32 4.06
CA SER A 108 21.80 -19.47 4.86
C SER A 108 21.31 -20.82 4.32
N ILE A 109 20.24 -20.83 3.51
CA ILE A 109 19.51 -22.04 3.15
C ILE A 109 19.36 -22.32 1.65
N HIS A 110 19.64 -21.36 0.75
CA HIS A 110 19.32 -21.46 -0.68
C HIS A 110 19.88 -22.70 -1.40
N ARG A 111 20.88 -23.37 -0.81
CA ARG A 111 21.46 -24.64 -1.31
C ARG A 111 21.19 -25.84 -0.38
N LYS A 112 20.32 -25.68 0.61
CA LYS A 112 20.13 -26.67 1.70
C LYS A 112 18.68 -27.12 1.84
N ALA A 113 17.93 -27.16 0.75
CA ALA A 113 16.53 -27.56 0.81
C ALA A 113 16.32 -28.96 1.44
N ASP A 114 17.32 -29.84 1.30
CA ASP A 114 17.32 -31.20 1.87
C ASP A 114 17.16 -31.24 3.39
N LEU A 115 17.71 -30.25 4.10
CA LEU A 115 17.64 -30.18 5.57
C LEU A 115 16.21 -30.00 6.10
N PHE A 116 15.33 -29.45 5.30
CA PHE A 116 13.97 -29.08 5.74
C PHE A 116 12.94 -30.16 5.39
N GLY A 117 13.32 -31.17 4.60
CA GLY A 117 12.42 -32.22 4.18
C GLY A 117 11.28 -31.73 3.30
N LYS A 118 10.11 -32.38 3.44
CA LYS A 118 8.89 -31.94 2.75
C LYS A 118 8.30 -30.73 3.45
N LEU A 119 8.24 -29.60 2.74
CA LEU A 119 7.55 -28.39 3.18
C LEU A 119 6.18 -28.31 2.53
N ASP A 120 5.16 -27.91 3.29
CA ASP A 120 3.79 -27.73 2.80
C ASP A 120 3.52 -26.28 2.39
N PHE A 121 4.23 -25.33 3.01
CA PHE A 121 4.17 -23.93 2.59
C PHE A 121 5.47 -23.17 2.82
N ILE A 122 5.66 -22.12 2.01
CA ILE A 122 6.69 -21.07 2.17
C ILE A 122 6.00 -19.73 2.11
N LEU A 123 6.11 -18.94 3.17
CA LEU A 123 5.65 -17.54 3.22
C LEU A 123 6.85 -16.60 3.23
N ILE A 124 6.75 -15.50 2.49
CA ILE A 124 7.82 -14.51 2.36
C ILE A 124 7.25 -13.14 2.73
N ASP A 125 7.64 -12.63 3.91
CA ASP A 125 7.21 -11.28 4.32
C ASP A 125 8.06 -10.21 3.65
N GLU A 126 7.43 -9.04 3.43
CA GLU A 126 7.99 -7.90 2.68
C GLU A 126 8.71 -8.35 1.39
N CYS A 127 8.05 -9.21 0.63
CA CYS A 127 8.62 -9.88 -0.54
C CYS A 127 9.09 -8.92 -1.66
N HIS A 128 8.68 -7.65 -1.62
CA HIS A 128 9.21 -6.60 -2.50
C HIS A 128 10.68 -6.28 -2.24
N LEU A 129 11.20 -6.59 -1.04
CA LEU A 129 12.62 -6.38 -0.70
C LEU A 129 13.55 -7.44 -1.30
N ILE A 130 13.04 -8.52 -1.91
CA ILE A 130 13.88 -9.48 -2.63
C ILE A 130 14.60 -8.75 -3.75
N SER A 131 15.91 -8.57 -3.64
CA SER A 131 16.69 -7.90 -4.67
C SER A 131 16.80 -8.76 -5.94
N PRO A 132 17.03 -8.18 -7.13
CA PRO A 132 17.27 -8.95 -8.36
C PRO A 132 18.43 -9.95 -8.20
N ASN A 133 19.47 -9.61 -7.45
CA ASN A 133 20.59 -10.52 -7.15
C ASN A 133 20.20 -11.67 -6.22
N ALA A 134 19.25 -11.46 -5.31
CA ALA A 134 18.74 -12.48 -4.40
C ALA A 134 17.66 -13.36 -5.04
N GLU A 135 17.03 -12.93 -6.12
CA GLU A 135 15.91 -13.64 -6.77
C GLU A 135 16.30 -15.05 -7.21
N THR A 136 17.51 -15.22 -7.74
CA THR A 136 18.05 -16.55 -8.11
C THR A 136 18.19 -17.49 -6.91
N MET A 137 18.51 -16.99 -5.71
CA MET A 137 18.58 -17.80 -4.48
C MET A 137 17.19 -18.27 -4.06
N TYR A 138 16.19 -17.39 -4.11
CA TYR A 138 14.80 -17.74 -3.82
C TYR A 138 14.28 -18.77 -4.82
N GLN A 139 14.45 -18.52 -6.12
CA GLN A 139 14.00 -19.43 -7.17
C GLN A 139 14.65 -20.83 -7.03
N ARG A 140 15.97 -20.87 -6.76
CA ARG A 140 16.69 -22.15 -6.53
C ARG A 140 16.11 -22.92 -5.35
N PHE A 141 15.91 -22.28 -4.22
CA PHE A 141 15.35 -22.91 -3.03
C PHE A 141 13.93 -23.40 -3.27
N ILE A 142 13.09 -22.55 -3.87
CA ILE A 142 11.69 -22.86 -4.20
C ILE A 142 11.61 -24.05 -5.17
N GLN A 143 12.44 -24.09 -6.20
CA GLN A 143 12.48 -25.22 -7.14
C GLN A 143 12.89 -26.52 -6.45
N ALA A 144 13.91 -26.47 -5.60
CA ALA A 144 14.34 -27.64 -4.84
C ALA A 144 13.25 -28.10 -3.84
N ALA A 145 12.50 -27.19 -3.24
CA ALA A 145 11.37 -27.53 -2.38
C ALA A 145 10.21 -28.15 -3.18
N LYS A 146 9.91 -27.63 -4.38
CA LYS A 146 8.87 -28.16 -5.28
C LYS A 146 9.17 -29.59 -5.77
N ILE A 147 10.42 -29.96 -5.95
CA ILE A 147 10.81 -31.33 -6.29
C ILE A 147 10.38 -32.32 -5.18
N ARG A 148 10.39 -31.89 -3.90
CA ARG A 148 10.00 -32.74 -2.76
C ARG A 148 8.51 -32.70 -2.49
N ASN A 149 7.87 -31.60 -2.79
CA ASN A 149 6.43 -31.43 -2.67
C ASN A 149 5.93 -30.54 -3.81
N SER A 150 5.40 -31.15 -4.86
CA SER A 150 4.82 -30.42 -5.99
C SER A 150 3.63 -29.53 -5.60
N ASN A 151 2.94 -29.87 -4.51
CA ASN A 151 1.78 -29.14 -4.00
C ASN A 151 2.13 -28.08 -2.95
N ILE A 152 3.43 -27.73 -2.81
CA ILE A 152 3.86 -26.72 -1.86
C ILE A 152 3.23 -25.36 -2.17
N VAL A 153 2.63 -24.72 -1.17
CA VAL A 153 2.07 -23.38 -1.30
C VAL A 153 3.16 -22.32 -1.10
N ILE A 154 3.32 -21.41 -2.05
CA ILE A 154 4.32 -20.35 -1.99
C ILE A 154 3.62 -19.00 -2.12
N ALA A 155 3.68 -18.19 -1.07
CA ALA A 155 3.06 -16.88 -1.06
C ALA A 155 3.99 -15.79 -0.52
N GLY A 156 4.00 -14.66 -1.21
CA GLY A 156 4.63 -13.41 -0.74
C GLY A 156 3.59 -12.46 -0.17
N LEU A 157 3.95 -11.78 0.91
CA LEU A 157 3.15 -10.69 1.47
C LEU A 157 3.91 -9.38 1.33
N THR A 158 3.22 -8.32 0.94
CA THR A 158 3.83 -7.00 0.80
C THR A 158 2.80 -5.89 0.90
N ALA A 159 3.26 -4.69 1.27
CA ALA A 159 2.46 -3.48 1.14
C ALA A 159 2.63 -2.81 -0.23
N THR A 160 3.77 -3.04 -0.88
CA THR A 160 4.17 -2.40 -2.15
C THR A 160 4.68 -3.47 -3.11
N PRO A 161 3.92 -3.85 -4.15
CA PRO A 161 4.33 -4.90 -5.08
C PRO A 161 5.31 -4.41 -6.17
N TYR A 162 6.05 -3.33 -5.91
CA TYR A 162 6.97 -2.70 -6.87
C TYR A 162 8.39 -2.64 -6.33
N ARG A 163 9.36 -2.71 -7.25
CA ARG A 163 10.77 -2.40 -7.00
C ARG A 163 11.20 -1.20 -7.86
N LEU A 164 12.11 -0.38 -7.36
CA LEU A 164 12.64 0.81 -8.05
C LEU A 164 13.12 0.57 -9.47
N GLN A 165 13.83 -0.54 -9.71
CA GLN A 165 14.48 -0.80 -10.98
C GLN A 165 13.82 -1.87 -11.84
N SER A 166 13.04 -2.77 -11.24
CA SER A 166 12.47 -3.94 -11.93
C SER A 166 10.94 -3.92 -12.02
N GLY A 167 10.28 -2.83 -11.58
CA GLY A 167 8.84 -2.71 -11.61
C GLY A 167 8.14 -3.74 -10.70
N ILE A 168 7.02 -4.27 -11.15
CA ILE A 168 6.21 -5.25 -10.42
C ILE A 168 7.01 -6.52 -10.10
N ILE A 169 6.76 -7.08 -8.89
CA ILE A 169 7.51 -8.22 -8.35
C ILE A 169 6.97 -9.60 -8.77
N PHE A 170 5.88 -9.66 -9.52
CA PHE A 170 5.28 -10.91 -10.02
C PHE A 170 5.11 -10.89 -11.54
N GLY A 171 4.92 -12.05 -12.15
CA GLY A 171 4.77 -12.25 -13.58
C GLY A 171 5.78 -13.24 -14.16
N PRO A 172 5.80 -13.43 -15.48
CA PRO A 172 6.68 -14.38 -16.14
C PRO A 172 8.16 -14.18 -15.77
N GLY A 173 8.85 -15.26 -15.42
CA GLY A 173 10.27 -15.28 -15.08
C GLY A 173 10.62 -14.73 -13.69
N LYS A 174 9.64 -14.34 -12.87
CA LYS A 174 9.84 -13.85 -11.50
C LYS A 174 9.60 -14.93 -10.47
N THR A 175 9.95 -14.62 -9.22
CA THR A 175 9.73 -15.55 -8.08
C THR A 175 8.24 -15.84 -7.86
N PHE A 176 7.37 -14.86 -8.12
CA PHE A 176 5.92 -15.01 -8.00
C PHE A 176 5.27 -14.95 -9.38
N ASN A 177 4.33 -15.86 -9.63
CA ASN A 177 3.61 -15.94 -10.89
C ASN A 177 2.54 -14.87 -11.00
N ASN A 178 1.81 -14.60 -9.92
CA ASN A 178 0.64 -13.73 -9.97
C ASN A 178 0.37 -13.03 -8.62
N CYS A 179 -0.64 -12.16 -8.59
CA CYS A 179 -1.21 -11.59 -7.38
C CYS A 179 -2.57 -12.26 -7.12
N CYS A 180 -2.73 -12.96 -5.98
CA CYS A 180 -3.99 -13.62 -5.66
C CYS A 180 -4.95 -12.71 -4.89
N TYR A 181 -4.42 -11.68 -4.20
CA TYR A 181 -5.26 -10.71 -3.48
C TYR A 181 -4.56 -9.36 -3.38
N ALA A 182 -5.33 -8.31 -3.60
CA ALA A 182 -4.86 -6.94 -3.39
C ALA A 182 -5.98 -6.07 -2.83
N ILE A 183 -5.65 -5.19 -1.87
CA ILE A 183 -6.53 -4.17 -1.35
C ILE A 183 -5.80 -2.83 -1.29
N GLY A 184 -6.49 -1.75 -1.68
CA GLY A 184 -5.92 -0.40 -1.72
C GLY A 184 -5.93 0.30 -0.35
N VAL A 185 -5.08 1.33 -0.20
CA VAL A 185 -5.11 2.21 0.98
C VAL A 185 -6.45 2.91 1.10
N LYS A 186 -6.98 3.41 -0.02
CA LYS A 186 -8.28 4.10 -0.09
C LYS A 186 -9.40 3.22 0.45
N ASP A 187 -9.45 1.95 0.03
CA ASP A 187 -10.48 1.00 0.46
C ASP A 187 -10.44 0.78 1.98
N LEU A 188 -9.21 0.70 2.55
CA LEU A 188 -9.03 0.52 3.98
C LEU A 188 -9.35 1.77 4.81
N ILE A 189 -9.09 2.96 4.28
CA ILE A 189 -9.48 4.22 4.93
C ILE A 189 -11.01 4.38 4.88
N SER A 190 -11.62 4.19 3.71
CA SER A 190 -13.08 4.28 3.54
C SER A 190 -13.83 3.25 4.39
N GLY A 191 -13.22 2.07 4.61
CA GLY A 191 -13.75 1.04 5.52
C GLY A 191 -13.48 1.29 7.00
N GLY A 192 -12.83 2.41 7.36
CA GLY A 192 -12.48 2.73 8.75
C GLY A 192 -11.39 1.82 9.35
N TYR A 193 -10.58 1.17 8.52
CA TYR A 193 -9.51 0.26 8.96
C TYR A 193 -8.14 0.92 9.05
N LEU A 194 -7.96 2.05 8.37
CA LEU A 194 -6.77 2.89 8.44
C LEU A 194 -7.16 4.34 8.73
N SER A 195 -6.24 5.07 9.39
CA SER A 195 -6.38 6.50 9.66
C SER A 195 -6.15 7.31 8.39
N PRO A 196 -6.97 8.34 8.11
CA PRO A 196 -6.70 9.28 7.03
C PRO A 196 -5.36 10.00 7.20
N LEU A 197 -4.74 10.40 6.08
CA LEU A 197 -3.51 11.20 6.08
C LEU A 197 -3.77 12.59 5.50
N VAL A 198 -3.14 13.59 6.11
CA VAL A 198 -3.12 14.98 5.61
C VAL A 198 -1.68 15.34 5.28
N THR A 199 -1.34 15.55 4.00
CA THR A 199 0.04 15.80 3.58
C THR A 199 0.27 17.27 3.31
N VAL A 200 1.27 17.85 3.97
CA VAL A 200 1.71 19.24 3.80
C VAL A 200 3.20 19.24 3.43
N GLY A 201 3.53 19.91 2.34
CA GLY A 201 4.91 20.09 1.90
C GLY A 201 5.61 21.26 2.58
N TYR A 202 6.93 21.33 2.40
CA TYR A 202 7.74 22.46 2.80
C TYR A 202 7.55 23.64 1.83
N LYS A 203 7.59 24.88 2.31
CA LYS A 203 7.39 26.06 1.43
C LYS A 203 8.54 26.28 0.47
N GLU A 204 9.76 26.09 0.96
CA GLU A 204 10.96 26.24 0.15
C GLU A 204 11.29 24.95 -0.63
N HIS A 205 12.06 25.05 -1.69
CA HIS A 205 12.53 23.92 -2.48
C HIS A 205 13.92 23.50 -2.05
N LEU A 206 14.14 22.19 -1.88
CA LEU A 206 15.46 21.62 -1.76
C LEU A 206 16.11 21.54 -3.17
N ASP A 207 17.27 22.16 -3.36
CA ASP A 207 18.03 21.98 -4.61
C ASP A 207 18.77 20.65 -4.60
N LEU A 208 18.11 19.60 -5.09
CA LEU A 208 18.67 18.25 -5.20
C LEU A 208 19.35 17.98 -6.56
N LYS A 209 19.45 18.97 -7.45
CA LYS A 209 20.00 18.80 -8.82
C LYS A 209 21.45 18.33 -8.82
N LYS A 210 22.22 18.71 -7.81
CA LYS A 210 23.64 18.35 -7.68
C LYS A 210 23.88 17.04 -6.92
N VAL A 211 22.83 16.43 -6.35
CA VAL A 211 22.93 15.18 -5.61
C VAL A 211 23.03 14.01 -6.58
N ARG A 212 24.12 13.27 -6.50
CA ARG A 212 24.35 12.08 -7.34
C ARG A 212 23.41 10.96 -6.96
N VAL A 213 23.08 10.13 -7.94
CA VAL A 213 22.21 8.95 -7.78
C VAL A 213 23.05 7.70 -7.98
N ARG A 214 22.98 6.75 -7.03
CA ARG A 214 23.63 5.44 -7.11
C ARG A 214 22.62 4.34 -6.77
N ALA A 215 22.57 3.30 -7.59
CA ALA A 215 21.65 2.17 -7.42
C ALA A 215 20.16 2.58 -7.27
N GLY A 216 19.75 3.69 -7.91
CA GLY A 216 18.37 4.19 -7.87
C GLY A 216 18.02 5.00 -6.62
N GLU A 217 19.00 5.38 -5.78
CA GLU A 217 18.78 6.24 -4.61
C GLU A 217 19.81 7.37 -4.57
N TYR A 218 19.50 8.45 -3.89
CA TYR A 218 20.43 9.56 -3.66
C TYR A 218 21.64 9.09 -2.88
N LEU A 219 22.82 9.60 -3.26
CA LEU A 219 24.06 9.31 -2.54
C LEU A 219 24.03 10.02 -1.17
N ALA A 220 24.14 9.24 -0.09
CA ALA A 220 24.00 9.75 1.28
C ALA A 220 24.96 10.91 1.57
N SER A 221 26.26 10.78 1.18
CA SER A 221 27.25 11.84 1.40
C SER A 221 26.90 13.18 0.76
N ASP A 222 26.24 13.16 -0.40
CA ASP A 222 25.85 14.39 -1.09
C ASP A 222 24.59 15.01 -0.45
N LEU A 223 23.67 14.16 0.02
CA LEU A 223 22.51 14.61 0.80
C LEU A 223 22.92 15.24 2.12
N ASP A 224 23.89 14.63 2.82
CA ASP A 224 24.34 15.10 4.13
C ASP A 224 24.92 16.52 4.04
N GLN A 225 25.64 16.85 2.96
CA GLN A 225 26.16 18.21 2.70
C GLN A 225 25.05 19.27 2.63
N ILE A 226 23.86 18.90 2.18
CA ILE A 226 22.72 19.81 2.07
C ILE A 226 21.89 19.81 3.36
N LEU A 227 21.62 18.63 3.91
CA LEU A 227 20.66 18.43 5.00
C LEU A 227 21.29 18.62 6.40
N GLU A 228 22.61 18.67 6.52
CA GLU A 228 23.29 18.98 7.78
C GLU A 228 23.55 20.48 7.99
N ASN A 229 22.96 21.33 7.12
CA ASN A 229 22.98 22.78 7.32
C ASN A 229 22.05 23.16 8.49
N GLU A 230 22.64 23.56 9.63
CA GLU A 230 21.91 23.88 10.85
C GLU A 230 20.83 24.95 10.65
N SER A 231 21.08 25.96 9.82
CA SER A 231 20.10 27.02 9.55
C SER A 231 18.87 26.47 8.83
N LEU A 232 19.07 25.60 7.82
CA LEU A 232 17.99 24.94 7.10
C LEU A 232 17.20 23.99 8.02
N VAL A 233 17.90 23.21 8.82
CA VAL A 233 17.27 22.28 9.77
C VAL A 233 16.47 23.05 10.82
N ASN A 234 17.03 24.12 11.38
CA ASN A 234 16.34 24.93 12.39
C ASN A 234 15.05 25.57 11.82
N ALA A 235 15.10 26.11 10.59
CA ALA A 235 13.91 26.62 9.92
C ALA A 235 12.85 25.54 9.70
N SER A 236 13.28 24.34 9.28
CA SER A 236 12.38 23.18 9.08
C SER A 236 11.77 22.69 10.40
N VAL A 237 12.55 22.66 11.48
CA VAL A 237 12.07 22.30 12.83
C VAL A 237 11.08 23.33 13.36
N ALA A 238 11.37 24.62 13.24
CA ALA A 238 10.46 25.69 13.66
C ALA A 238 9.11 25.63 12.91
N GLU A 239 9.15 25.42 11.59
CA GLU A 239 7.94 25.19 10.78
C GLU A 239 7.19 23.93 11.22
N THR A 240 7.91 22.86 11.53
CA THR A 240 7.34 21.60 12.02
C THR A 240 6.59 21.82 13.35
N ILE A 241 7.21 22.48 14.31
CA ILE A 241 6.60 22.78 15.62
C ILE A 241 5.32 23.59 15.44
N HIS A 242 5.35 24.62 14.58
CA HIS A 242 4.18 25.45 14.29
C HIS A 242 3.03 24.65 13.65
N LYS A 243 3.34 23.78 12.67
CA LYS A 243 2.32 22.97 11.97
C LYS A 243 1.83 21.77 12.79
N ALA A 244 2.65 21.26 13.70
CA ALA A 244 2.33 20.11 14.53
C ALA A 244 1.64 20.49 15.86
N VAL A 245 1.17 21.73 16.00
CA VAL A 245 0.38 22.16 17.18
C VAL A 245 -0.81 21.22 17.37
N GLY A 246 -1.01 20.74 18.61
CA GLY A 246 -2.06 19.77 18.95
C GLY A 246 -1.71 18.31 18.69
N ARG A 247 -0.59 17.99 18.01
CA ARG A 247 -0.12 16.62 17.82
C ARG A 247 0.62 16.13 19.07
N LYS A 248 0.42 14.85 19.40
CA LYS A 248 0.90 14.23 20.65
C LYS A 248 2.07 13.27 20.47
N SER A 249 2.15 12.62 19.30
CA SER A 249 3.13 11.57 19.02
C SER A 249 3.71 11.74 17.63
N ILE A 250 4.88 12.41 17.57
CA ILE A 250 5.49 12.88 16.32
C ILE A 250 6.72 12.03 16.01
N LEU A 251 6.69 11.35 14.86
CA LEU A 251 7.79 10.53 14.36
C LEU A 251 8.55 11.30 13.27
N VAL A 252 9.86 11.52 13.48
CA VAL A 252 10.70 12.28 12.55
C VAL A 252 11.72 11.36 11.87
N PHE A 253 11.79 11.40 10.55
CA PHE A 253 12.76 10.65 9.74
C PHE A 253 13.89 11.57 9.25
N GLY A 254 15.09 11.37 9.78
CA GLY A 254 16.33 12.02 9.33
C GLY A 254 17.04 11.20 8.24
N SER A 255 17.98 11.83 7.53
CA SER A 255 18.80 11.22 6.46
C SER A 255 20.01 10.47 7.00
N SER A 256 20.74 11.09 7.95
CA SER A 256 21.94 10.57 8.59
C SER A 256 21.85 10.72 10.12
N ILE A 257 22.79 10.08 10.85
CA ILE A 257 22.87 10.22 12.32
C ILE A 257 23.16 11.69 12.65
N ARG A 258 24.08 12.31 11.95
CA ARG A 258 24.42 13.73 12.17
C ARG A 258 23.22 14.65 11.93
N HIS A 259 22.48 14.43 10.84
CA HIS A 259 21.24 15.18 10.58
C HIS A 259 20.21 15.01 11.71
N ALA A 260 20.05 13.79 12.22
CA ALA A 260 19.13 13.51 13.32
C ALA A 260 19.57 14.18 14.65
N GLU A 261 20.87 14.24 14.91
CA GLU A 261 21.45 14.99 16.06
C GLU A 261 21.11 16.49 15.96
N ILE A 262 21.32 17.09 14.78
CA ILE A 262 21.00 18.50 14.53
C ILE A 262 19.49 18.74 14.73
N ILE A 263 18.64 17.85 14.21
CA ILE A 263 17.18 17.94 14.41
C ILE A 263 16.84 17.91 15.91
N LEU A 264 17.43 16.99 16.66
CA LEU A 264 17.19 16.85 18.10
C LEU A 264 17.61 18.11 18.85
N ASP A 265 18.81 18.64 18.58
CA ASP A 265 19.34 19.87 19.16
C ASP A 265 18.45 21.08 18.82
N CYS A 266 18.01 21.20 17.56
CA CYS A 266 17.07 22.25 17.14
C CYS A 266 15.71 22.15 17.86
N LEU A 267 15.16 20.93 18.07
CA LEU A 267 13.92 20.74 18.85
C LEU A 267 14.10 21.25 20.28
N GLN A 268 15.21 20.89 20.94
CA GLN A 268 15.52 21.32 22.32
C GLN A 268 15.71 22.83 22.42
N LYS A 269 16.44 23.44 21.49
CA LYS A 269 16.63 24.91 21.40
C LYS A 269 15.32 25.66 21.21
N ASN A 270 14.35 25.06 20.52
CA ASN A 270 13.02 25.62 20.33
C ASN A 270 12.02 25.26 21.46
N GLY A 271 12.49 24.72 22.59
CA GLY A 271 11.70 24.48 23.81
C GLY A 271 11.01 23.12 23.89
N GLU A 272 11.19 22.24 22.91
CA GLU A 272 10.62 20.89 22.93
C GLU A 272 11.55 19.94 23.73
N GLN A 273 11.20 19.70 25.01
CA GLN A 273 12.02 18.88 25.91
C GLN A 273 11.73 17.38 25.83
N SER A 274 10.51 17.00 25.40
CA SER A 274 10.09 15.59 25.28
C SER A 274 10.48 15.02 23.92
N CYS A 275 11.79 14.98 23.66
CA CYS A 275 12.35 14.51 22.39
C CYS A 275 13.49 13.52 22.62
N GLU A 276 13.52 12.45 21.80
CA GLU A 276 14.50 11.38 21.85
C GLU A 276 14.90 10.92 20.45
N MET A 277 16.08 10.29 20.34
CA MET A 277 16.60 9.76 19.09
C MET A 277 16.84 8.25 19.16
N ILE A 278 16.56 7.56 18.04
CA ILE A 278 16.87 6.14 17.81
C ILE A 278 17.60 5.99 16.47
N THR A 279 18.75 5.30 16.51
CA THR A 279 19.56 4.99 15.33
C THR A 279 19.87 3.49 15.25
N GLY A 280 20.57 3.06 14.20
CA GLY A 280 21.09 1.69 14.09
C GLY A 280 22.08 1.32 15.22
N GLU A 281 22.76 2.29 15.79
CA GLU A 281 23.74 2.12 16.87
C GLU A 281 23.09 2.04 18.25
N THR A 282 21.80 2.41 18.39
CA THR A 282 21.08 2.35 19.65
C THR A 282 20.90 0.89 20.09
N ALA A 283 21.43 0.54 21.27
CA ALA A 283 21.29 -0.81 21.84
C ALA A 283 19.82 -1.23 21.92
N THR A 284 19.54 -2.50 21.65
CA THR A 284 18.16 -3.03 21.53
C THR A 284 17.31 -2.72 22.78
N ALA A 285 17.84 -2.93 23.98
CA ALA A 285 17.10 -2.66 25.23
C ALA A 285 16.72 -1.18 25.37
N ILE A 286 17.64 -0.26 25.00
CA ILE A 286 17.39 1.20 25.04
C ILE A 286 16.37 1.57 23.95
N ARG A 287 16.48 0.98 22.77
CA ARG A 287 15.52 1.18 21.67
C ARG A 287 14.12 0.78 22.09
N ASP A 288 13.95 -0.42 22.67
CA ASP A 288 12.66 -0.93 23.12
C ASP A 288 12.08 -0.07 24.25
N PHE A 289 12.93 0.42 25.15
CA PHE A 289 12.54 1.35 26.20
C PHE A 289 12.00 2.67 25.61
N LYS A 290 12.74 3.32 24.70
CA LYS A 290 12.33 4.57 24.06
C LYS A 290 11.04 4.41 23.25
N ILE A 291 10.89 3.30 22.52
CA ILE A 291 9.65 2.98 21.78
C ILE A 291 8.46 2.84 22.74
N ARG A 292 8.65 2.18 23.87
CA ARG A 292 7.60 2.06 24.89
C ARG A 292 7.23 3.41 25.47
N GLN A 293 8.21 4.26 25.83
CA GLN A 293 7.95 5.62 26.33
C GLN A 293 7.20 6.48 25.28
N PHE A 294 7.52 6.34 24.00
CA PHE A 294 6.79 7.01 22.91
C PHE A 294 5.34 6.53 22.81
N ARG A 295 5.09 5.22 22.93
CA ARG A 295 3.73 4.65 22.95
C ARG A 295 2.91 5.11 24.15
N GLU A 296 3.56 5.31 25.29
CA GLU A 296 2.96 5.81 26.54
C GLU A 296 2.75 7.34 26.53
N GLY A 297 3.19 8.04 25.48
CA GLY A 297 3.08 9.50 25.37
C GLY A 297 4.06 10.29 26.24
N LYS A 298 5.07 9.63 26.83
CA LYS A 298 6.14 10.27 27.62
C LYS A 298 7.20 10.92 26.74
N ILE A 299 7.38 10.41 25.51
CA ILE A 299 8.18 11.02 24.46
C ILE A 299 7.20 11.53 23.40
N LYS A 300 7.21 12.84 23.12
CA LYS A 300 6.41 13.48 22.09
C LYS A 300 7.08 13.38 20.72
N TRP A 301 8.38 13.63 20.66
CA TRP A 301 9.16 13.65 19.42
C TRP A 301 10.14 12.48 19.40
N LEU A 302 9.99 11.60 18.43
CA LEU A 302 10.91 10.48 18.23
C LEU A 302 11.62 10.63 16.89
N VAL A 303 12.89 11.07 16.94
CA VAL A 303 13.74 11.22 15.77
C VAL A 303 14.40 9.89 15.45
N ASN A 304 14.42 9.50 14.18
CA ASN A 304 15.06 8.24 13.79
C ASN A 304 15.77 8.30 12.44
N VAL A 305 16.75 7.40 12.26
CA VAL A 305 17.47 7.19 11.02
C VAL A 305 17.31 5.72 10.61
N ALA A 306 16.51 5.49 9.57
CA ALA A 306 16.33 4.22 8.87
C ALA A 306 15.87 2.99 9.71
N VAL A 307 15.71 3.10 11.05
CA VAL A 307 15.41 1.95 11.93
C VAL A 307 13.93 1.76 12.22
N LEU A 308 13.10 2.78 12.06
CA LEU A 308 11.66 2.70 12.33
C LEU A 308 10.80 2.60 11.04
N THR A 309 11.44 2.36 9.91
CA THR A 309 10.78 2.16 8.60
C THR A 309 10.15 0.78 8.46
N THR A 310 10.69 -0.23 9.15
CA THR A 310 10.17 -1.61 9.20
C THR A 310 9.98 -2.03 10.65
N GLY A 311 9.00 -2.89 10.95
CA GLY A 311 8.78 -3.49 12.27
C GLY A 311 8.36 -2.57 13.42
N PHE A 312 8.40 -1.26 13.24
CA PHE A 312 7.95 -0.32 14.26
C PHE A 312 6.43 -0.27 14.35
N ASP A 313 5.89 -0.49 15.52
CA ASP A 313 4.46 -0.46 15.81
C ASP A 313 4.14 0.57 16.89
N ALA A 314 3.67 1.75 16.50
CA ALA A 314 3.18 2.79 17.39
C ALA A 314 1.89 3.41 16.82
N PRO A 315 0.71 2.86 17.16
CA PRO A 315 -0.59 3.35 16.69
C PRO A 315 -0.87 4.80 17.08
N CYS A 316 -0.27 5.25 18.19
CA CYS A 316 -0.39 6.63 18.68
C CYS A 316 0.18 7.69 17.73
N THR A 317 1.06 7.32 16.78
CA THR A 317 1.70 8.27 15.86
C THR A 317 0.65 9.06 15.08
N ASP A 318 0.51 10.34 15.40
CA ASP A 318 -0.48 11.27 14.81
C ASP A 318 0.16 12.35 13.93
N CYS A 319 1.51 12.39 13.90
CA CYS A 319 2.28 13.18 12.96
C CYS A 319 3.53 12.42 12.50
N VAL A 320 3.80 12.44 11.19
CA VAL A 320 5.04 11.91 10.60
C VAL A 320 5.74 13.03 9.86
N VAL A 321 6.97 13.30 10.23
CA VAL A 321 7.82 14.33 9.63
C VAL A 321 8.92 13.66 8.82
N VAL A 322 8.97 13.93 7.53
CA VAL A 322 9.97 13.32 6.63
C VAL A 322 10.94 14.40 6.17
N MET A 323 12.09 14.49 6.84
CA MET A 323 13.20 15.38 6.50
C MET A 323 14.25 14.70 5.63
N ARG A 324 13.88 13.58 5.01
CA ARG A 324 14.73 12.78 4.13
C ARG A 324 14.13 12.68 2.74
N PRO A 325 14.75 13.27 1.71
CA PRO A 325 14.38 12.98 0.33
C PRO A 325 14.74 11.53 -0.02
N THR A 326 13.91 10.87 -0.85
CA THR A 326 14.18 9.53 -1.36
C THR A 326 13.64 9.37 -2.77
N LEU A 327 14.33 8.58 -3.59
CA LEU A 327 13.83 8.11 -4.89
C LEU A 327 13.04 6.80 -4.75
N SER A 328 13.08 6.19 -3.56
CA SER A 328 12.36 4.95 -3.26
C SER A 328 10.90 5.23 -2.88
N LYS A 329 9.98 4.96 -3.81
CA LYS A 329 8.53 4.98 -3.56
C LYS A 329 8.14 4.04 -2.40
N GLY A 330 8.81 2.86 -2.32
CA GLY A 330 8.59 1.89 -1.23
C GLY A 330 9.00 2.46 0.13
N LEU A 331 10.17 3.10 0.21
CA LEU A 331 10.64 3.73 1.45
C LEU A 331 9.73 4.89 1.88
N TRP A 332 9.33 5.76 0.94
CA TRP A 332 8.35 6.81 1.18
C TRP A 332 7.06 6.23 1.78
N TYR A 333 6.51 5.19 1.14
CA TYR A 333 5.31 4.51 1.59
C TYR A 333 5.47 3.91 3.00
N GLN A 334 6.63 3.31 3.30
CA GLN A 334 6.90 2.73 4.62
C GLN A 334 6.98 3.79 5.72
N MET A 335 7.67 4.94 5.46
CA MET A 335 7.77 6.05 6.41
C MET A 335 6.39 6.62 6.75
N VAL A 336 5.62 6.98 5.73
CA VAL A 336 4.28 7.57 5.90
C VAL A 336 3.28 6.55 6.43
N GLY A 337 3.46 5.29 6.07
CA GLY A 337 2.66 4.16 6.54
C GLY A 337 2.66 3.95 8.07
N ARG A 338 3.61 4.56 8.79
CA ARG A 338 3.58 4.58 10.25
C ARG A 338 2.39 5.37 10.80
N GLY A 339 1.89 6.35 10.03
CA GLY A 339 0.72 7.15 10.35
C GLY A 339 -0.62 6.50 10.09
N PHE A 340 -0.71 5.39 9.35
CA PHE A 340 -1.99 4.77 8.98
C PHE A 340 -2.74 4.09 10.13
N ARG A 341 -2.06 3.73 11.22
CA ARG A 341 -2.69 2.97 12.28
C ARG A 341 -3.75 3.78 13.01
N LEU A 342 -4.88 3.12 13.28
CA LEU A 342 -5.94 3.67 14.12
C LEU A 342 -5.50 3.73 15.57
N ASN A 343 -5.88 4.78 16.27
CA ASN A 343 -5.70 4.92 17.70
C ASN A 343 -6.90 5.68 18.29
N PRO A 344 -7.39 5.35 19.49
CA PRO A 344 -8.46 6.11 20.13
C PRO A 344 -8.12 7.61 20.20
N GLY A 345 -9.04 8.47 19.78
CA GLY A 345 -8.85 9.92 19.76
C GLY A 345 -7.98 10.46 18.62
N LYS A 346 -7.53 9.62 17.68
CA LYS A 346 -6.80 10.04 16.49
C LYS A 346 -7.75 10.13 15.30
N GLU A 347 -8.02 11.34 14.83
CA GLU A 347 -8.86 11.60 13.65
C GLU A 347 -8.10 11.35 12.34
N ASN A 348 -6.85 11.81 12.27
CA ASN A 348 -5.98 11.68 11.10
C ASN A 348 -4.51 11.69 11.52
N CYS A 349 -3.60 11.43 10.56
CA CYS A 349 -2.19 11.66 10.75
C CYS A 349 -1.69 12.76 9.82
N LEU A 350 -1.01 13.76 10.40
CA LEU A 350 -0.36 14.83 9.66
C LEU A 350 0.97 14.33 9.09
N ILE A 351 1.18 14.53 7.79
CA ILE A 351 2.44 14.23 7.12
C ILE A 351 3.09 15.54 6.73
N LEU A 352 4.25 15.83 7.29
CA LEU A 352 5.08 16.98 6.94
C LEU A 352 6.25 16.51 6.07
N ASP A 353 6.21 16.83 4.79
CA ASP A 353 7.18 16.35 3.81
C ASP A 353 8.16 17.48 3.42
N PHE A 354 9.32 17.49 4.07
CA PHE A 354 10.43 18.40 3.76
C PHE A 354 11.34 17.86 2.64
N GLY A 355 11.23 16.56 2.33
CA GLY A 355 12.00 15.91 1.27
C GLY A 355 11.38 15.98 -0.13
N GLU A 356 10.24 16.65 -0.29
CA GLU A 356 9.46 16.72 -1.53
C GLU A 356 9.08 15.35 -2.11
N ASN A 357 8.97 14.35 -1.25
CA ASN A 357 8.68 12.97 -1.65
C ASN A 357 7.27 12.84 -2.22
N ALA A 358 6.28 13.55 -1.65
CA ALA A 358 4.91 13.54 -2.15
C ALA A 358 4.81 14.16 -3.56
N LEU A 359 5.61 15.20 -3.86
CA LEU A 359 5.68 15.77 -5.22
C LEU A 359 6.30 14.78 -6.21
N ARG A 360 7.28 13.99 -5.76
CA ARG A 360 8.02 13.03 -6.57
C ARG A 360 7.25 11.73 -6.79
N HIS A 361 6.61 11.20 -5.75
CA HIS A 361 5.98 9.87 -5.75
C HIS A 361 4.46 9.90 -5.86
N GLY A 362 3.83 11.08 -5.73
CA GLY A 362 2.38 11.26 -5.71
C GLY A 362 1.75 11.01 -4.33
N CYS A 363 0.42 11.12 -4.30
CA CYS A 363 -0.38 10.86 -3.10
C CYS A 363 -0.44 9.35 -2.82
N ILE A 364 -0.28 8.97 -1.55
CA ILE A 364 -0.14 7.57 -1.13
C ILE A 364 -1.43 6.77 -1.29
N ASP A 365 -2.59 7.41 -1.12
CA ASP A 365 -3.91 6.81 -1.35
C ASP A 365 -4.15 6.39 -2.80
N GLN A 366 -3.28 6.82 -3.71
CA GLN A 366 -3.35 6.55 -5.14
C GLN A 366 -2.31 5.54 -5.64
N ILE A 367 -1.57 4.94 -4.73
CA ILE A 367 -0.77 3.76 -5.04
C ILE A 367 -1.75 2.61 -5.26
N GLU A 368 -2.43 2.63 -6.40
CA GLU A 368 -3.24 1.50 -6.84
C GLU A 368 -2.30 0.37 -7.22
N VAL A 369 -2.51 -0.75 -6.58
CA VAL A 369 -2.00 -2.02 -7.04
C VAL A 369 -2.93 -2.47 -8.15
N ASP A 370 -2.68 -2.02 -9.37
CA ASP A 370 -3.25 -2.71 -10.53
C ASP A 370 -2.68 -4.12 -10.50
N GLY A 371 -3.53 -5.12 -10.31
CA GLY A 371 -3.13 -6.52 -10.18
C GLY A 371 -2.33 -7.09 -11.36
N TYR A 372 -1.95 -6.27 -12.34
CA TYR A 372 -1.36 -6.70 -13.61
C TYR A 372 -0.23 -5.83 -14.18
N GLY A 373 0.42 -5.00 -13.37
CA GLY A 373 1.74 -4.57 -13.79
C GLY A 373 1.87 -3.45 -14.80
N ILE A 374 0.85 -2.69 -15.03
CA ILE A 374 1.00 -1.41 -15.72
C ILE A 374 1.18 -0.35 -14.63
N GLU A 375 2.42 0.15 -14.46
CA GLU A 375 2.63 1.39 -13.71
C GLU A 375 1.79 2.47 -14.37
N LYS A 376 0.66 2.81 -13.75
CA LYS A 376 0.07 4.11 -14.02
C LYS A 376 1.06 5.14 -13.48
N PRO A 377 1.50 6.12 -14.28
CA PRO A 377 2.36 7.18 -13.79
C PRO A 377 1.70 7.77 -12.53
N ALA A 378 2.52 7.99 -11.49
CA ALA A 378 2.02 8.60 -10.26
C ALA A 378 1.23 9.89 -10.62
N PRO A 379 0.04 10.09 -10.05
CA PRO A 379 -0.76 11.26 -10.37
C PRO A 379 0.04 12.51 -10.08
N LYS A 380 0.08 13.43 -11.04
CA LYS A 380 0.77 14.71 -10.86
C LYS A 380 0.10 15.50 -9.73
N VAL A 381 0.88 15.85 -8.75
CA VAL A 381 0.45 16.68 -7.62
C VAL A 381 1.10 18.07 -7.69
N LYS A 382 0.51 19.04 -7.00
CA LYS A 382 1.05 20.38 -6.83
C LYS A 382 1.00 20.76 -5.35
N LYS A 383 1.88 21.66 -4.98
CA LYS A 383 1.92 22.30 -3.68
C LYS A 383 1.10 23.60 -3.73
N CYS A 384 0.19 23.79 -2.78
CA CYS A 384 -0.55 25.03 -2.65
C CYS A 384 0.41 26.18 -2.27
N PRO A 385 0.44 27.31 -2.99
CA PRO A 385 1.36 28.41 -2.66
C PRO A 385 1.00 29.11 -1.35
N SER A 386 -0.24 29.01 -0.88
CA SER A 386 -0.70 29.65 0.37
C SER A 386 -0.35 28.82 1.60
N CYS A 387 -0.75 27.53 1.65
CA CYS A 387 -0.63 26.70 2.86
C CYS A 387 0.30 25.50 2.71
N ALA A 388 0.95 25.32 1.55
CA ALA A 388 1.82 24.20 1.18
C ALA A 388 1.15 22.82 1.19
N PHE A 389 -0.19 22.72 1.31
CA PHE A 389 -0.92 21.48 1.18
C PHE A 389 -0.69 20.84 -0.20
N ILE A 390 -0.41 19.55 -0.21
CA ILE A 390 -0.14 18.80 -1.46
C ILE A 390 -1.43 18.15 -1.94
N HIS A 391 -1.84 18.51 -3.15
CA HIS A 391 -3.04 17.99 -3.79
C HIS A 391 -2.84 17.79 -5.30
N ARG A 392 -3.75 17.09 -5.96
CA ARG A 392 -3.66 16.83 -7.40
C ARG A 392 -3.63 18.11 -8.22
N ILE A 393 -2.87 18.10 -9.34
CA ILE A 393 -2.68 19.27 -10.19
C ILE A 393 -3.98 19.77 -10.82
N ASN A 394 -4.92 18.86 -11.07
CA ASN A 394 -6.23 19.17 -11.69
C ASN A 394 -7.27 19.76 -10.71
N ILE A 395 -6.97 19.85 -9.42
CA ILE A 395 -7.85 20.49 -8.44
C ILE A 395 -7.55 22.00 -8.42
N PRO A 396 -8.48 22.86 -8.86
CA PRO A 396 -8.22 24.30 -8.97
C PRO A 396 -8.19 25.02 -7.63
N ILE A 397 -8.97 24.54 -6.65
CA ILE A 397 -9.10 25.15 -5.32
C ILE A 397 -8.40 24.26 -4.31
N CYS A 398 -7.53 24.83 -3.47
CA CYS A 398 -6.87 24.06 -2.42
C CYS A 398 -7.90 23.51 -1.43
N PRO A 399 -7.97 22.19 -1.20
CA PRO A 399 -8.97 21.62 -0.29
C PRO A 399 -8.75 21.99 1.18
N SER A 400 -7.51 22.37 1.53
CA SER A 400 -7.13 22.72 2.91
C SER A 400 -7.45 24.19 3.26
N CYS A 401 -7.08 25.13 2.39
CA CYS A 401 -7.20 26.56 2.72
C CYS A 401 -8.10 27.36 1.76
N GLY A 402 -8.71 26.72 0.76
CA GLY A 402 -9.57 27.40 -0.20
C GLY A 402 -8.84 28.27 -1.23
N TYR A 403 -7.49 28.31 -1.21
CA TYR A 403 -6.73 29.12 -2.17
C TYR A 403 -7.05 28.70 -3.60
N PHE A 404 -7.44 29.67 -4.42
CA PHE A 404 -7.64 29.52 -5.85
C PHE A 404 -6.54 30.28 -6.59
N LYS A 405 -5.76 29.59 -7.45
CA LYS A 405 -4.87 30.27 -8.39
C LYS A 405 -5.69 30.62 -9.63
N PRO A 406 -5.93 31.93 -9.92
CA PRO A 406 -6.56 32.30 -11.18
C PRO A 406 -5.73 31.75 -12.33
N ARG A 407 -6.37 31.14 -13.32
CA ARG A 407 -5.71 30.79 -14.57
C ARG A 407 -5.28 32.10 -15.23
N GLU A 408 -4.00 32.25 -15.52
CA GLU A 408 -3.56 33.28 -16.46
C GLU A 408 -4.33 33.04 -17.76
N GLU A 409 -5.07 34.04 -18.20
CA GLU A 409 -5.98 33.96 -19.34
C GLU A 409 -5.18 33.59 -20.60
N ARG A 410 -5.31 32.35 -21.03
CA ARG A 410 -5.32 32.06 -22.46
C ARG A 410 -6.76 32.31 -22.90
N ASN A 411 -6.97 33.31 -23.74
CA ASN A 411 -8.25 33.69 -24.28
C ASN A 411 -9.05 32.48 -24.82
N GLU A 412 -9.96 31.95 -24.01
CA GLU A 412 -11.05 31.07 -24.44
C GLU A 412 -12.20 31.15 -23.40
N VAL A 413 -13.39 31.23 -23.91
CA VAL A 413 -14.70 31.59 -23.40
C VAL A 413 -15.10 30.94 -22.05
N PRO A 414 -15.81 31.68 -21.14
CA PRO A 414 -16.11 31.20 -19.78
C PRO A 414 -17.36 30.33 -19.71
N ALA A 415 -17.24 29.17 -19.10
CA ALA A 415 -18.38 28.40 -18.60
C ALA A 415 -18.66 28.73 -17.15
N LYS A 416 -19.90 29.11 -16.83
CA LYS A 416 -20.39 29.49 -15.49
C LYS A 416 -20.33 28.31 -14.52
N LEU A 417 -19.77 28.54 -13.33
CA LEU A 417 -19.74 27.61 -12.21
C LEU A 417 -20.54 28.14 -11.03
N SER A 418 -21.57 27.45 -10.60
CA SER A 418 -22.20 27.61 -9.30
C SER A 418 -21.60 26.63 -8.30
N ALA A 419 -21.23 27.14 -7.12
CA ALA A 419 -20.63 26.36 -6.06
C ALA A 419 -21.68 25.84 -5.07
N THR A 420 -21.66 24.55 -4.76
CA THR A 420 -22.31 24.01 -3.58
C THR A 420 -21.27 23.20 -2.81
N GLN A 421 -21.15 23.49 -1.51
CA GLN A 421 -20.24 22.79 -0.59
C GLN A 421 -20.73 21.37 -0.30
N THR A 422 -19.80 20.41 -0.37
CA THR A 422 -19.94 19.11 0.29
C THR A 422 -18.56 18.62 0.70
N ASP A 423 -18.48 18.05 1.91
CA ASP A 423 -17.27 17.57 2.55
C ASP A 423 -16.58 16.49 1.72
N GLY A 424 -15.36 16.77 1.26
CA GLY A 424 -14.54 15.86 0.47
C GLY A 424 -13.37 15.32 1.26
N GLU A 425 -12.99 14.08 0.98
CA GLU A 425 -11.84 13.42 1.60
C GLU A 425 -10.54 14.22 1.42
N ILE A 426 -9.82 14.38 2.50
CA ILE A 426 -8.67 15.30 2.63
C ILE A 426 -7.39 14.74 2.01
N ILE A 427 -7.30 13.43 1.74
CA ILE A 427 -6.04 12.73 1.41
C ILE A 427 -5.52 13.07 0.02
N SER A 428 -6.38 13.12 -0.99
CA SER A 428 -6.02 13.40 -2.39
C SER A 428 -6.54 14.74 -2.90
N GLY A 429 -7.37 15.42 -2.13
CA GLY A 429 -8.05 16.65 -2.53
C GLY A 429 -9.06 16.45 -3.67
N MET A 430 -9.51 15.23 -3.91
CA MET A 430 -10.53 14.94 -4.92
C MET A 430 -11.92 15.26 -4.39
N LYS A 431 -12.67 16.07 -5.13
CA LYS A 431 -14.10 16.23 -4.87
C LYS A 431 -14.84 15.09 -5.55
N VAL A 432 -15.29 14.13 -4.75
CA VAL A 432 -16.26 13.12 -5.19
C VAL A 432 -17.63 13.81 -5.26
N ARG A 433 -18.31 13.67 -6.39
CA ARG A 433 -19.67 14.16 -6.59
C ARG A 433 -20.62 13.00 -6.71
N GLU A 434 -21.78 13.13 -6.11
CA GLU A 434 -22.88 12.20 -6.28
C GLU A 434 -23.80 12.67 -7.41
N PHE A 435 -24.14 11.76 -8.32
CA PHE A 435 -24.99 12.02 -9.47
C PHE A 435 -26.17 11.04 -9.46
N GLN A 436 -27.37 11.57 -9.59
CA GLN A 436 -28.55 10.77 -9.85
C GLN A 436 -28.58 10.39 -11.33
N ILE A 437 -28.80 9.13 -11.64
CA ILE A 437 -28.71 8.55 -12.96
C ILE A 437 -30.10 8.44 -13.60
N VAL A 438 -30.23 8.94 -14.81
CA VAL A 438 -31.45 8.83 -15.64
C VAL A 438 -31.37 7.57 -16.50
N SER A 439 -30.23 7.33 -17.12
CA SER A 439 -30.03 6.17 -17.96
C SER A 439 -28.59 5.62 -17.87
N THR A 440 -28.45 4.31 -18.05
CA THR A 440 -27.15 3.62 -18.14
C THR A 440 -27.12 2.75 -19.39
N VAL A 441 -26.06 2.89 -20.17
CA VAL A 441 -25.81 2.08 -21.38
C VAL A 441 -24.44 1.44 -21.29
N TYR A 442 -24.38 0.13 -21.47
CA TYR A 442 -23.13 -0.63 -21.63
C TYR A 442 -22.95 -0.99 -23.11
N SER A 443 -21.74 -0.84 -23.65
CA SER A 443 -21.44 -1.17 -25.03
C SER A 443 -20.00 -1.61 -25.22
N ILE A 444 -19.73 -2.46 -26.24
CA ILE A 444 -18.37 -2.77 -26.66
C ILE A 444 -17.81 -1.60 -27.43
N TYR A 445 -16.66 -1.13 -27.06
CA TYR A 445 -15.98 0.01 -27.67
C TYR A 445 -14.54 -0.34 -28.06
N LYS A 446 -14.13 0.10 -29.24
CA LYS A 446 -12.73 0.08 -29.71
C LYS A 446 -12.33 1.49 -30.12
N LYS A 447 -11.18 1.95 -29.63
CA LYS A 447 -10.64 3.27 -29.95
C LYS A 447 -10.29 3.39 -31.46
N ASN A 448 -9.83 2.29 -32.03
CA ASN A 448 -9.59 2.10 -33.48
C ASN A 448 -9.72 0.59 -33.81
N PRO A 449 -9.77 0.18 -35.08
CA PRO A 449 -9.95 -1.23 -35.44
C PRO A 449 -8.89 -2.19 -34.88
N ALA A 450 -7.66 -1.71 -34.68
CA ALA A 450 -6.54 -2.51 -34.16
C ALA A 450 -6.46 -2.51 -32.64
N ALA A 451 -7.27 -1.70 -31.93
CA ALA A 451 -7.26 -1.63 -30.48
C ALA A 451 -7.99 -2.82 -29.85
N ASP A 452 -7.51 -3.24 -28.67
CA ASP A 452 -8.23 -4.20 -27.84
C ASP A 452 -9.63 -3.66 -27.49
N PRO A 453 -10.66 -4.50 -27.49
CA PRO A 453 -11.99 -4.10 -27.09
C PRO A 453 -12.03 -3.75 -25.60
N CYS A 454 -12.93 -2.85 -25.24
CA CYS A 454 -13.27 -2.56 -23.84
C CYS A 454 -14.79 -2.42 -23.69
N ILE A 455 -15.29 -2.63 -22.48
CA ILE A 455 -16.67 -2.29 -22.14
C ILE A 455 -16.69 -0.79 -21.84
N ARG A 456 -17.50 -0.05 -22.58
CA ARG A 456 -17.81 1.35 -22.29
C ARG A 456 -19.11 1.41 -21.52
N GLU A 457 -19.01 1.93 -20.31
CA GLU A 457 -20.12 2.26 -19.44
C GLU A 457 -20.45 3.75 -19.60
N SER A 458 -21.69 4.10 -19.83
CA SER A 458 -22.16 5.48 -20.03
C SER A 458 -23.38 5.73 -19.18
N HIS A 459 -23.31 6.74 -18.29
CA HIS A 459 -24.39 7.17 -17.42
C HIS A 459 -24.83 8.58 -17.81
N GLU A 460 -26.10 8.75 -18.10
CA GLU A 460 -26.73 10.05 -18.23
C GLU A 460 -27.26 10.48 -16.86
N THR A 461 -26.89 11.66 -16.42
CA THR A 461 -27.27 12.20 -15.11
C THR A 461 -28.47 13.13 -15.23
N MET A 462 -29.21 13.34 -14.13
CA MET A 462 -30.30 14.31 -14.08
C MET A 462 -29.86 15.75 -14.41
N GLN A 463 -28.56 16.04 -14.26
CA GLN A 463 -27.98 17.33 -14.62
C GLN A 463 -27.57 17.41 -16.11
N GLY A 464 -27.91 16.43 -16.93
CA GLY A 464 -27.55 16.36 -18.34
C GLY A 464 -26.08 16.07 -18.66
N ASN A 465 -25.30 15.62 -17.65
CA ASN A 465 -23.92 15.19 -17.89
C ASN A 465 -23.90 13.73 -18.34
N ILE A 466 -22.98 13.43 -19.27
CA ILE A 466 -22.67 12.03 -19.61
C ILE A 466 -21.36 11.66 -18.95
N ILE A 467 -21.42 10.67 -18.05
CA ILE A 467 -20.26 10.13 -17.32
C ILE A 467 -19.91 8.80 -17.97
N GLN A 468 -18.68 8.67 -18.46
CA GLN A 468 -18.21 7.45 -19.12
C GLN A 468 -17.02 6.84 -18.41
N SER A 469 -17.04 5.52 -18.29
CA SER A 469 -15.95 4.69 -17.81
C SER A 469 -15.62 3.60 -18.83
N PHE A 470 -14.38 3.11 -18.83
CA PHE A 470 -13.91 2.13 -19.81
C PHE A 470 -13.21 0.98 -19.08
N HIS A 471 -13.67 -0.24 -19.30
CA HIS A 471 -13.18 -1.45 -18.64
C HIS A 471 -12.55 -2.38 -19.67
N SER A 472 -11.24 -2.55 -19.60
CA SER A 472 -10.46 -3.27 -20.60
C SER A 472 -10.77 -4.76 -20.62
N LEU A 473 -10.95 -5.32 -21.82
CA LEU A 473 -11.04 -6.76 -22.08
C LEU A 473 -9.69 -7.38 -22.46
N ARG A 474 -8.60 -6.60 -22.38
CA ARG A 474 -7.25 -7.07 -22.69
C ARG A 474 -6.83 -8.18 -21.74
N HIS A 475 -6.13 -9.19 -22.27
CA HIS A 475 -5.53 -10.25 -21.44
C HIS A 475 -4.56 -9.67 -20.42
N GLY A 476 -4.65 -10.12 -19.17
CA GLY A 476 -3.84 -9.62 -18.06
C GLY A 476 -4.48 -8.45 -17.28
N LEU A 477 -5.68 -7.97 -17.65
CA LEU A 477 -6.42 -6.91 -16.95
C LEU A 477 -7.74 -7.42 -16.31
N GLU A 478 -7.88 -8.73 -16.14
CA GLU A 478 -9.09 -9.39 -15.64
C GLU A 478 -9.50 -8.93 -14.25
N TYR A 479 -8.51 -8.64 -13.39
CA TYR A 479 -8.79 -8.18 -12.02
C TYR A 479 -9.55 -6.85 -11.99
N GLY A 480 -9.13 -5.89 -12.81
CA GLY A 480 -9.80 -4.59 -12.88
C GLY A 480 -11.25 -4.73 -13.38
N LEU A 481 -11.45 -5.54 -14.40
CA LEU A 481 -12.77 -5.86 -14.95
C LEU A 481 -13.63 -6.60 -13.93
N TRP A 482 -13.10 -7.62 -13.26
CA TRP A 482 -13.77 -8.38 -12.23
C TRP A 482 -14.18 -7.50 -11.04
N LYS A 483 -13.26 -6.61 -10.57
CA LYS A 483 -13.52 -5.66 -9.49
C LYS A 483 -14.67 -4.72 -9.85
N TRP A 484 -14.68 -4.23 -11.08
CA TRP A 484 -15.77 -3.40 -11.59
C TRP A 484 -17.09 -4.17 -11.63
N LEU A 485 -17.13 -5.37 -12.20
CA LEU A 485 -18.33 -6.21 -12.23
C LEU A 485 -18.88 -6.49 -10.83
N LYS A 486 -18.00 -6.74 -9.85
CA LYS A 486 -18.39 -6.86 -8.43
C LYS A 486 -18.99 -5.57 -7.89
N SER A 487 -18.41 -4.41 -8.22
CA SER A 487 -18.87 -3.10 -7.73
C SER A 487 -20.23 -2.70 -8.27
N ILE A 488 -20.60 -3.17 -9.46
CA ILE A 488 -21.95 -2.97 -10.02
C ILE A 488 -22.94 -4.08 -9.63
N GLY A 489 -22.55 -5.03 -8.77
CA GLY A 489 -23.45 -6.08 -8.28
C GLY A 489 -23.80 -7.15 -9.30
N CYS A 490 -22.97 -7.38 -10.33
CA CYS A 490 -23.18 -8.42 -11.32
C CYS A 490 -23.23 -9.81 -10.67
N ARG A 491 -24.30 -10.60 -10.93
CA ARG A 491 -24.55 -11.86 -10.21
C ARG A 491 -23.81 -13.07 -10.74
N ASN A 492 -23.61 -13.16 -12.04
CA ASN A 492 -23.06 -14.35 -12.70
C ASN A 492 -21.56 -14.22 -13.02
N ILE A 493 -20.80 -13.64 -12.09
CA ILE A 493 -19.37 -13.55 -12.21
C ILE A 493 -18.70 -14.55 -11.26
N PRO A 494 -17.59 -15.16 -11.68
CA PRO A 494 -16.87 -16.11 -10.84
C PRO A 494 -16.37 -15.42 -9.56
N ASP A 495 -16.21 -16.20 -8.50
CA ASP A 495 -15.71 -15.70 -7.20
C ASP A 495 -14.32 -15.09 -7.31
N HIS A 496 -13.56 -15.49 -8.32
CA HIS A 496 -12.20 -15.04 -8.56
C HIS A 496 -11.98 -14.58 -10.00
N HIS A 497 -11.20 -13.50 -10.18
CA HIS A 497 -10.95 -12.85 -11.47
C HIS A 497 -10.27 -13.74 -12.52
N TRP A 498 -9.49 -14.74 -12.10
CA TRP A 498 -8.82 -15.68 -13.02
C TRP A 498 -9.75 -16.71 -13.68
N HIS A 499 -11.01 -16.80 -13.23
CA HIS A 499 -12.04 -17.61 -13.88
C HIS A 499 -12.92 -16.81 -14.83
N LEU A 500 -12.63 -15.53 -15.03
CA LEU A 500 -13.47 -14.66 -15.87
C LEU A 500 -13.35 -15.04 -17.35
N ASP A 501 -14.43 -15.57 -17.92
CA ASP A 501 -14.51 -15.87 -19.35
C ASP A 501 -14.84 -14.61 -20.15
N LYS A 502 -13.85 -14.08 -20.85
CA LYS A 502 -13.98 -12.85 -21.64
C LYS A 502 -14.80 -13.01 -22.90
N THR A 503 -14.97 -14.21 -23.43
CA THR A 503 -15.78 -14.45 -24.62
C THR A 503 -17.25 -14.17 -24.36
N LEU A 504 -17.73 -14.55 -23.18
CA LEU A 504 -19.09 -14.23 -22.74
C LEU A 504 -19.31 -12.72 -22.55
N LEU A 505 -18.28 -12.00 -22.14
CA LEU A 505 -18.34 -10.56 -21.84
C LEU A 505 -18.38 -9.66 -23.10
N GLN A 506 -18.25 -10.22 -24.30
CA GLN A 506 -18.24 -9.48 -25.56
C GLN A 506 -19.60 -9.49 -26.28
N SER A 507 -20.64 -10.12 -25.70
CA SER A 507 -21.98 -10.11 -26.30
C SER A 507 -22.80 -8.92 -25.77
N GLN A 508 -23.53 -8.25 -26.65
CA GLN A 508 -24.43 -7.16 -26.27
C GLN A 508 -25.58 -7.68 -25.40
N GLU A 509 -26.07 -8.88 -25.65
CA GLU A 509 -27.12 -9.53 -24.83
C GLU A 509 -26.68 -9.65 -23.36
N TRP A 510 -25.42 -10.02 -23.12
CA TRP A 510 -24.90 -10.10 -21.77
C TRP A 510 -24.74 -8.70 -21.13
N LEU A 511 -24.26 -7.70 -21.89
CA LEU A 511 -24.14 -6.32 -21.40
C LEU A 511 -25.49 -5.72 -20.99
N ASP A 512 -26.55 -6.09 -21.68
CA ASP A 512 -27.93 -5.63 -21.40
C ASP A 512 -28.49 -6.22 -20.09
N THR A 513 -27.88 -7.30 -19.58
CA THR A 513 -28.23 -7.91 -18.28
C THR A 513 -27.55 -7.25 -17.07
N LEU A 514 -26.60 -6.35 -17.31
CA LEU A 514 -25.85 -5.72 -16.22
C LEU A 514 -26.74 -4.78 -15.38
N PRO A 515 -26.54 -4.75 -14.04
CA PRO A 515 -27.30 -3.88 -13.16
C PRO A 515 -27.13 -2.40 -13.53
N ARG A 516 -28.21 -1.62 -13.41
CA ARG A 516 -28.23 -0.20 -13.70
C ARG A 516 -28.31 0.61 -12.41
N PRO A 517 -27.28 1.39 -12.04
CA PRO A 517 -27.29 2.16 -10.81
C PRO A 517 -28.30 3.32 -10.87
N THR A 518 -28.87 3.68 -9.72
CA THR A 518 -29.73 4.85 -9.54
C THR A 518 -28.94 6.10 -9.19
N SER A 519 -27.79 5.95 -8.54
CA SER A 519 -26.83 7.01 -8.38
C SER A 519 -25.39 6.50 -8.43
N ILE A 520 -24.46 7.40 -8.75
CA ILE A 520 -23.03 7.13 -8.72
C ILE A 520 -22.31 8.25 -7.97
N LYS A 521 -21.26 7.89 -7.24
CA LYS A 521 -20.25 8.84 -6.78
C LYS A 521 -19.08 8.80 -7.73
N ALA A 522 -18.71 9.94 -8.29
CA ALA A 522 -17.64 10.03 -9.28
C ALA A 522 -16.80 11.30 -9.10
N HIS A 523 -15.56 11.24 -9.53
CA HIS A 523 -14.64 12.36 -9.59
C HIS A 523 -13.97 12.46 -10.96
N LYS A 524 -13.44 13.62 -11.32
CA LYS A 524 -12.63 13.75 -12.54
C LYS A 524 -11.19 13.31 -12.28
N ASN A 525 -10.71 12.38 -13.08
CA ASN A 525 -9.31 11.94 -13.05
C ASN A 525 -8.38 12.99 -13.68
N GLU A 526 -7.07 12.75 -13.68
CA GLU A 526 -6.04 13.68 -14.15
C GLU A 526 -6.19 14.11 -15.61
N LYS A 527 -6.79 13.26 -16.44
CA LYS A 527 -7.06 13.53 -17.86
C LYS A 527 -8.38 14.25 -18.08
N GLY A 528 -9.07 14.63 -16.98
CA GLY A 528 -10.39 15.27 -17.03
C GLY A 528 -11.56 14.30 -17.29
N TYR A 529 -11.30 13.00 -17.38
CA TYR A 529 -12.35 11.98 -17.50
C TYR A 529 -12.95 11.65 -16.13
N TRP A 530 -14.23 11.28 -16.13
CA TRP A 530 -14.89 10.80 -14.93
C TRP A 530 -14.38 9.42 -14.52
N SER A 531 -14.15 9.23 -13.24
CA SER A 531 -13.85 7.94 -12.61
C SER A 531 -14.92 7.69 -11.57
N ILE A 532 -15.58 6.54 -11.65
CA ILE A 532 -16.68 6.19 -10.74
C ILE A 532 -16.09 5.52 -9.52
N ASP A 533 -16.42 6.03 -8.33
CA ASP A 533 -15.94 5.55 -7.04
C ASP A 533 -16.92 4.58 -6.36
N GLN A 534 -18.22 4.82 -6.54
CA GLN A 534 -19.28 4.04 -5.91
C GLN A 534 -20.55 4.05 -6.75
N TYR A 535 -21.28 2.93 -6.72
CA TYR A 535 -22.58 2.75 -7.34
C TYR A 535 -23.64 2.54 -6.27
N THR A 536 -24.84 3.06 -6.48
CA THR A 536 -26.02 2.82 -5.64
C THR A 536 -27.15 2.27 -6.50
N PHE A 537 -27.81 1.21 -6.05
CA PHE A 537 -28.89 0.51 -6.75
C PHE A 537 -30.17 0.54 -5.92
N LEU A 538 -31.33 0.44 -6.57
CA LEU A 538 -32.61 0.23 -5.87
C LEU A 538 -32.66 -1.18 -5.26
N ALA A 539 -33.15 -1.29 -4.05
CA ALA A 539 -33.26 -2.57 -3.34
C ALA A 539 -34.13 -3.62 -4.09
N SER A 540 -35.04 -3.17 -4.96
CA SER A 540 -35.92 -4.04 -5.76
C SER A 540 -35.21 -4.74 -6.94
N GLU A 541 -34.09 -4.23 -7.44
CA GLU A 541 -33.34 -4.88 -8.54
C GLU A 541 -32.54 -6.10 -8.06
N PHE A 542 -32.41 -6.30 -6.75
CA PHE A 542 -31.78 -7.48 -6.18
C PHE A 542 -32.68 -8.74 -6.17
N PHE A 543 -33.96 -8.64 -6.58
CA PHE A 543 -34.96 -9.70 -6.40
C PHE A 543 -35.60 -10.26 -7.67
N VAL A 544 -35.02 -10.13 -8.84
CA VAL A 544 -35.54 -10.86 -10.01
C VAL A 544 -34.96 -12.26 -10.04
N GLY A 545 -35.74 -13.19 -9.51
CA GLY A 545 -35.42 -14.61 -9.45
C GLY A 545 -35.32 -15.23 -10.85
N VAL A 546 -34.29 -16.04 -11.04
CA VAL A 546 -34.24 -17.02 -12.11
C VAL A 546 -35.10 -18.20 -11.69
N GLY A 547 -36.24 -18.37 -12.37
CA GLY A 547 -37.05 -19.59 -12.28
C GLY A 547 -36.20 -20.79 -12.70
N SER A 548 -36.17 -21.78 -11.82
CA SER A 548 -35.76 -23.14 -12.13
C SER A 548 -36.50 -23.64 -13.38
N LYS A 549 -35.80 -24.01 -14.43
CA LYS A 549 -36.27 -24.97 -15.42
C LYS A 549 -35.30 -26.14 -15.46
N GLY A 550 -35.91 -27.29 -15.26
CA GLY A 550 -35.52 -28.65 -15.17
C GLY A 550 -34.27 -29.19 -15.85
#